data_bfe930c3124dd7bb4e8928f4ea7b95e5
#
_entry.id   bfe930c3124dd7bb4e8928f4ea7b95e5
#
_cell.length_a   1.000
_cell.length_b   1.000
_cell.length_c   1.000
_cell.angle_alpha   90.00
_cell.angle_beta   90.00
_cell.angle_gamma   90.00
#
_symmetry.space_group_name_H-M   'P 1'
#
loop_
_entity.id
_entity.type
_entity.pdbx_description
1 polymer ?
#
loop_
_entity_poly.entity_id
_entity_poly.type
_entity_poly.pdbx_seq_one_letter_code
_entity_poly.pdbx_strand_id
1 'polypeptide(L)'
;TYIYEDGKIKIPNNNTRTPMSLWTEKEFSNVQFGTNEVKSLFNGKSYFDYPKSINTVKQMISLNGNKESLILDFFAGSGTTGHAVMELNKEDMGNRKYILCTLDEKTYSISNGKKIPKDDNTSKTSFEDGYESIDQISRERLRRSAQKLEDNSGFRALKVDKTRLNENIFKT
;
A
#
# COMPACT_ATOMS: atom_id res chain seq x y z
N THR A 1 3.21 0.63 -21.74
CA THR A 1 4.20 1.16 -20.77
C THR A 1 4.35 2.63 -21.03
N TYR A 2 4.06 3.46 -20.05
CA TYR A 2 4.25 4.91 -20.17
C TYR A 2 5.70 5.24 -19.80
N ILE A 3 6.37 6.06 -20.60
CA ILE A 3 7.71 6.57 -20.30
C ILE A 3 7.55 8.03 -19.90
N TYR A 4 8.08 8.43 -18.74
CA TYR A 4 8.10 9.81 -18.30
C TYR A 4 9.47 10.41 -18.63
N GLU A 5 9.48 11.39 -19.53
CA GLU A 5 10.68 12.16 -19.90
C GLU A 5 10.33 13.64 -20.05
N ASP A 6 11.14 14.53 -19.52
CA ASP A 6 11.03 15.99 -19.65
C ASP A 6 9.65 16.54 -19.23
N GLY A 7 9.08 16.03 -18.14
CA GLY A 7 7.77 16.49 -17.66
C GLY A 7 6.58 16.01 -18.50
N LYS A 8 6.78 15.06 -19.41
CA LYS A 8 5.74 14.53 -20.31
C LYS A 8 5.69 13.01 -20.26
N ILE A 9 4.47 12.47 -20.33
CA ILE A 9 4.28 11.04 -20.51
C ILE A 9 4.40 10.72 -22.00
N LYS A 10 5.36 9.88 -22.34
CA LYS A 10 5.49 9.30 -23.67
C LYS A 10 4.82 7.94 -23.75
N ILE A 11 3.96 7.76 -24.72
CA ILE A 11 3.41 6.46 -25.08
C ILE A 11 4.36 5.85 -26.14
N PRO A 12 4.53 4.51 -26.19
CA PRO A 12 5.46 3.84 -27.12
C PRO A 12 5.36 4.22 -28.61
N ASN A 13 4.31 4.92 -29.00
CA ASN A 13 4.08 5.34 -30.40
C ASN A 13 4.52 6.78 -30.68
N ASN A 14 5.44 7.36 -29.91
CA ASN A 14 5.87 8.77 -30.02
C ASN A 14 4.76 9.82 -29.76
N ASN A 15 3.61 9.42 -29.27
CA ASN A 15 2.54 10.35 -28.89
C ASN A 15 2.72 10.78 -27.43
N THR A 16 3.12 12.02 -27.20
CA THR A 16 3.07 12.61 -25.87
C THR A 16 1.62 13.07 -25.59
N ARG A 17 1.06 12.65 -24.48
CA ARG A 17 -0.25 13.14 -24.00
C ARG A 17 -0.07 13.78 -22.63
N THR A 18 -0.70 14.93 -22.46
CA THR A 18 -0.83 15.50 -21.11
C THR A 18 -1.71 14.54 -20.28
N PRO A 19 -1.31 14.20 -19.05
CA PRO A 19 -2.15 13.39 -18.19
C PRO A 19 -3.52 14.02 -18.01
N MET A 20 -4.56 13.22 -18.12
CA MET A 20 -5.93 13.68 -17.86
C MET A 20 -6.10 13.88 -16.34
N SER A 21 -6.82 14.91 -15.94
CA SER A 21 -7.18 15.16 -14.54
C SER A 21 -8.24 14.18 -14.01
N LEU A 22 -8.93 13.48 -14.91
CA LEU A 22 -9.97 12.50 -14.60
C LEU A 22 -9.60 11.14 -15.19
N TRP A 23 -9.48 10.13 -14.34
CA TRP A 23 -9.24 8.73 -14.74
C TRP A 23 -10.54 7.95 -14.61
N THR A 24 -11.17 7.68 -15.73
CA THR A 24 -12.50 7.07 -15.80
C THR A 24 -12.50 5.57 -16.08
N GLU A 25 -11.34 5.02 -16.42
CA GLU A 25 -11.18 3.59 -16.65
C GLU A 25 -11.46 2.81 -15.35
N LYS A 26 -12.18 1.71 -15.46
CA LYS A 26 -12.63 0.90 -14.32
C LYS A 26 -11.48 0.47 -13.41
N GLU A 27 -10.32 0.22 -13.97
CA GLU A 27 -9.11 -0.21 -13.25
C GLU A 27 -8.58 0.83 -12.25
N PHE A 28 -8.85 2.12 -12.49
CA PHE A 28 -8.46 3.19 -11.58
C PHE A 28 -9.52 3.51 -10.52
N SER A 29 -10.78 3.44 -10.86
CA SER A 29 -11.88 3.96 -10.05
C SER A 29 -12.69 2.90 -9.31
N ASN A 30 -12.54 1.62 -9.65
CA ASN A 30 -13.40 0.58 -9.13
C ASN A 30 -12.78 -0.06 -7.86
N VAL A 31 -13.48 0.08 -6.73
CA VAL A 31 -13.16 -0.61 -5.46
C VAL A 31 -12.99 -2.12 -5.65
N GLN A 32 -13.73 -2.70 -6.60
CA GLN A 32 -13.65 -4.14 -6.89
C GLN A 32 -12.24 -4.58 -7.34
N PHE A 33 -11.50 -3.75 -8.07
CA PHE A 33 -10.13 -4.09 -8.47
C PHE A 33 -9.23 -4.21 -7.24
N GLY A 34 -9.23 -3.23 -6.33
CA GLY A 34 -8.44 -3.30 -5.10
C GLY A 34 -8.82 -4.50 -4.23
N THR A 35 -10.12 -4.78 -4.11
CA THR A 35 -10.64 -5.93 -3.36
C THR A 35 -10.21 -7.26 -3.99
N ASN A 36 -10.30 -7.40 -5.31
CA ASN A 36 -9.89 -8.62 -6.02
C ASN A 36 -8.38 -8.87 -5.88
N GLU A 37 -7.57 -7.82 -5.93
CA GLU A 37 -6.13 -7.92 -5.71
C GLU A 37 -5.80 -8.45 -4.31
N VAL A 38 -6.43 -7.89 -3.26
CA VAL A 38 -6.25 -8.40 -1.89
C VAL A 38 -6.70 -9.85 -1.81
N LYS A 39 -7.89 -10.18 -2.32
CA LYS A 39 -8.40 -11.55 -2.32
C LYS A 39 -7.47 -12.52 -3.04
N SER A 40 -6.86 -12.12 -4.15
CA SER A 40 -5.93 -12.98 -4.89
C SER A 40 -4.68 -13.33 -4.06
N LEU A 41 -4.22 -12.42 -3.21
CA LEU A 41 -3.08 -12.64 -2.31
C LEU A 41 -3.45 -13.46 -1.07
N PHE A 42 -4.70 -13.42 -0.64
CA PHE A 42 -5.16 -14.01 0.62
C PHE A 42 -6.17 -15.15 0.41
N ASN A 43 -6.02 -15.93 -0.67
CA ASN A 43 -6.82 -17.11 -0.95
C ASN A 43 -8.34 -16.85 -0.92
N GLY A 44 -8.75 -15.75 -1.52
CA GLY A 44 -10.17 -15.35 -1.60
C GLY A 44 -10.68 -14.53 -0.41
N LYS A 45 -9.92 -14.39 0.68
CA LYS A 45 -10.33 -13.62 1.85
C LYS A 45 -10.07 -12.12 1.66
N SER A 46 -10.93 -11.28 2.23
CA SER A 46 -10.77 -9.84 2.25
C SER A 46 -10.66 -9.35 3.70
N TYR A 47 -9.58 -8.65 4.00
CA TYR A 47 -9.32 -8.07 5.32
C TYR A 47 -9.45 -6.54 5.33
N PHE A 48 -9.86 -5.96 4.19
CA PHE A 48 -10.13 -4.53 4.03
C PHE A 48 -11.40 -4.32 3.22
N ASP A 49 -12.22 -3.36 3.63
CA ASP A 49 -13.48 -3.06 2.94
C ASP A 49 -13.23 -2.34 1.61
N TYR A 50 -12.29 -1.39 1.59
CA TYR A 50 -12.05 -0.50 0.46
C TYR A 50 -10.56 -0.35 0.12
N PRO A 51 -9.83 -1.44 -0.18
CA PRO A 51 -8.44 -1.32 -0.59
C PRO A 51 -8.37 -0.55 -1.91
N LYS A 52 -7.39 0.34 -2.03
CA LYS A 52 -7.16 1.08 -3.26
C LYS A 52 -6.65 0.15 -4.36
N SER A 53 -6.99 0.45 -5.62
CA SER A 53 -6.43 -0.25 -6.77
C SER A 53 -4.93 0.02 -6.89
N ILE A 54 -4.16 -1.01 -7.17
CA ILE A 54 -2.71 -0.89 -7.45
C ILE A 54 -2.51 0.01 -8.68
N ASN A 55 -3.34 -0.11 -9.71
CA ASN A 55 -3.24 0.67 -10.94
C ASN A 55 -3.33 2.18 -10.67
N THR A 56 -4.25 2.59 -9.79
CA THR A 56 -4.35 4.00 -9.37
C THR A 56 -3.05 4.50 -8.73
N VAL A 57 -2.49 3.72 -7.81
CA VAL A 57 -1.26 4.10 -7.12
C VAL A 57 -0.06 4.07 -8.07
N LYS A 58 0.04 3.07 -8.95
CA LYS A 58 1.08 3.01 -9.99
C LYS A 58 1.03 4.24 -10.89
N GLN A 59 -0.16 4.64 -11.32
CA GLN A 59 -0.36 5.83 -12.14
C GLN A 59 0.10 7.10 -11.41
N MET A 60 -0.27 7.27 -10.14
CA MET A 60 0.19 8.40 -9.32
C MET A 60 1.71 8.46 -9.21
N ILE A 61 2.36 7.33 -8.94
CA ILE A 61 3.82 7.25 -8.84
C ILE A 61 4.48 7.55 -10.19
N SER A 62 3.94 7.02 -11.29
CA SER A 62 4.49 7.21 -12.64
C SER A 62 4.38 8.65 -13.12
N LEU A 63 3.39 9.40 -12.66
CA LEU A 63 3.21 10.81 -13.01
C LEU A 63 4.20 11.74 -12.30
N ASN A 64 4.57 11.45 -11.07
CA ASN A 64 5.31 12.36 -10.19
C ASN A 64 6.70 11.85 -9.80
N GLY A 65 7.02 10.61 -10.12
CA GLY A 65 8.26 9.96 -9.72
C GLY A 65 9.12 9.50 -10.90
N ASN A 66 10.31 9.06 -10.57
CA ASN A 66 11.23 8.37 -11.48
C ASN A 66 11.55 6.97 -10.94
N LYS A 67 12.43 6.25 -11.64
CA LYS A 67 12.81 4.87 -11.27
C LYS A 67 13.58 4.73 -9.96
N GLU A 68 14.11 5.82 -9.41
CA GLU A 68 14.90 5.85 -8.17
C GLU A 68 14.17 6.58 -7.02
N SER A 69 12.90 6.93 -7.20
CA SER A 69 12.14 7.71 -6.24
C SER A 69 11.96 6.98 -4.91
N LEU A 70 11.98 7.75 -3.82
CA LEU A 70 11.52 7.32 -2.51
C LEU A 70 10.05 7.76 -2.34
N ILE A 71 9.18 6.81 -2.15
CA ILE A 71 7.74 7.02 -2.00
C ILE A 71 7.38 6.96 -0.51
N LEU A 72 6.71 7.99 -0.02
CA LEU A 72 6.24 8.06 1.36
C LEU A 72 4.72 8.04 1.40
N ASP A 73 4.16 7.11 2.17
CA ASP A 73 2.72 6.98 2.40
C ASP A 73 2.45 6.98 3.91
N PHE A 74 1.84 8.07 4.40
CA PHE A 74 1.49 8.22 5.82
C PHE A 74 0.24 7.45 6.24
N PHE A 75 -0.54 6.93 5.29
CA PHE A 75 -1.81 6.25 5.53
C PHE A 75 -1.87 4.93 4.76
N ALA A 76 -0.84 4.13 4.92
CA ALA A 76 -0.60 2.93 4.12
C ALA A 76 -1.77 1.92 4.13
N GLY A 77 -2.58 1.91 5.19
CA GLY A 77 -3.75 1.05 5.30
C GLY A 77 -3.43 -0.40 4.93
N SER A 78 -3.94 -0.85 3.80
CA SER A 78 -3.70 -2.21 3.30
C SER A 78 -2.33 -2.43 2.66
N GLY A 79 -1.44 -1.43 2.60
CA GLY A 79 -0.11 -1.55 1.98
C GLY A 79 -0.11 -1.53 0.45
N THR A 80 -1.14 -0.94 -0.18
CA THR A 80 -1.24 -0.87 -1.64
C THR A 80 -0.05 -0.17 -2.28
N THR A 81 0.45 0.91 -1.67
CA THR A 81 1.58 1.69 -2.18
C THR A 81 2.86 0.85 -2.27
N GLY A 82 3.18 0.06 -1.26
CA GLY A 82 4.35 -0.82 -1.31
C GLY A 82 4.23 -1.89 -2.40
N HIS A 83 3.04 -2.49 -2.56
CA HIS A 83 2.78 -3.45 -3.64
C HIS A 83 2.93 -2.79 -5.01
N ALA A 84 2.38 -1.57 -5.22
CA ALA A 84 2.51 -0.82 -6.46
C ALA A 84 3.97 -0.49 -6.81
N VAL A 85 4.78 -0.14 -5.81
CA VAL A 85 6.22 0.12 -6.00
C VAL A 85 6.95 -1.13 -6.46
N MET A 86 6.69 -2.29 -5.83
CA MET A 86 7.29 -3.57 -6.24
C MET A 86 6.90 -3.94 -7.67
N GLU A 87 5.62 -3.78 -8.06
CA GLU A 87 5.18 -4.02 -9.44
C GLU A 87 5.86 -3.09 -10.45
N LEU A 88 5.92 -1.78 -10.17
CA LEU A 88 6.60 -0.83 -11.04
C LEU A 88 8.09 -1.16 -11.21
N ASN A 89 8.77 -1.51 -10.12
CA ASN A 89 10.18 -1.90 -10.20
C ASN A 89 10.38 -3.14 -11.07
N LYS A 90 9.47 -4.12 -10.97
CA LYS A 90 9.52 -5.30 -11.85
C LYS A 90 9.24 -4.94 -13.32
N GLU A 91 8.28 -4.06 -13.58
CA GLU A 91 7.86 -3.68 -14.93
C GLU A 91 8.93 -2.90 -15.70
N ASP A 92 9.60 -1.97 -15.02
CA ASP A 92 10.53 -1.04 -15.68
C ASP A 92 11.98 -1.17 -15.21
N MET A 93 12.28 -2.21 -14.41
CA MET A 93 13.59 -2.44 -13.79
C MET A 93 14.06 -1.24 -12.96
N GLY A 94 13.12 -0.61 -12.24
CA GLY A 94 13.37 0.50 -11.34
C GLY A 94 13.90 0.04 -9.99
N ASN A 95 14.39 1.01 -9.22
CA ASN A 95 14.90 0.81 -7.85
C ASN A 95 14.19 1.77 -6.87
N ARG A 96 12.90 1.99 -7.09
CA ARG A 96 12.08 2.81 -6.17
C ARG A 96 12.06 2.17 -4.80
N LYS A 97 12.04 3.02 -3.78
CA LYS A 97 11.89 2.61 -2.38
C LYS A 97 10.62 3.19 -1.79
N TYR A 98 10.15 2.61 -0.70
CA TYR A 98 8.96 3.11 -0.02
C TYR A 98 9.13 3.16 1.49
N ILE A 99 8.45 4.12 2.11
CA ILE A 99 8.23 4.22 3.55
C ILE A 99 6.73 4.25 3.75
N LEU A 100 6.22 3.28 4.49
CA LEU A 100 4.79 3.17 4.79
C LEU A 100 4.57 3.41 6.28
N CYS A 101 3.68 4.33 6.61
CA CYS A 101 3.25 4.57 7.98
C CYS A 101 1.79 4.16 8.13
N THR A 102 1.47 3.43 9.18
CA THR A 102 0.09 3.09 9.53
C THR A 102 -0.06 3.06 11.03
N LEU A 103 -1.29 3.30 11.50
CA LEU A 103 -1.61 3.16 12.91
C LEU A 103 -1.68 1.68 13.29
N ASP A 104 -1.33 1.38 14.54
CA ASP A 104 -1.51 0.05 15.15
C ASP A 104 -3.00 -0.15 15.53
N GLU A 105 -3.87 -0.07 14.51
CA GLU A 105 -5.31 -0.23 14.70
C GLU A 105 -5.65 -1.70 14.91
N LYS A 106 -6.27 -1.99 16.04
CA LYS A 106 -6.62 -3.37 16.43
C LYS A 106 -7.87 -3.85 15.72
N THR A 107 -7.87 -5.14 15.37
CA THR A 107 -9.03 -5.87 14.82
C THR A 107 -9.96 -6.38 15.92
N TYR A 108 -9.61 -6.14 17.18
CA TYR A 108 -10.36 -6.57 18.37
C TYR A 108 -10.57 -5.42 19.37
N SER A 109 -11.51 -5.59 20.24
CA SER A 109 -11.71 -4.83 21.47
C SER A 109 -11.43 -5.71 22.69
N ILE A 110 -11.24 -5.09 23.87
CA ILE A 110 -11.08 -5.82 25.12
C ILE A 110 -12.38 -5.71 25.91
N SER A 111 -12.98 -6.85 26.25
CA SER A 111 -14.15 -6.94 27.13
C SER A 111 -13.89 -8.00 28.20
N ASN A 112 -14.07 -7.63 29.44
CA ASN A 112 -13.82 -8.50 30.60
C ASN A 112 -12.44 -9.16 30.61
N GLY A 113 -11.41 -8.41 30.16
CA GLY A 113 -10.03 -8.90 30.07
C GLY A 113 -9.75 -9.86 28.91
N LYS A 114 -10.73 -10.12 28.04
CA LYS A 114 -10.58 -10.98 26.85
C LYS A 114 -10.62 -10.17 25.57
N LYS A 115 -9.84 -10.59 24.57
CA LYS A 115 -9.90 -10.03 23.22
C LYS A 115 -11.15 -10.56 22.53
N ILE A 116 -11.96 -9.66 22.00
CA ILE A 116 -13.18 -9.96 21.24
C ILE A 116 -13.04 -9.26 19.89
N PRO A 117 -13.27 -9.94 18.74
CA PRO A 117 -13.22 -9.30 17.44
C PRO A 117 -14.20 -8.11 17.40
N LYS A 118 -13.84 -7.07 16.65
CA LYS A 118 -14.77 -5.97 16.35
C LYS A 118 -15.95 -6.47 15.52
N ASP A 119 -17.08 -5.78 15.58
CA ASP A 119 -18.34 -6.24 14.96
C ASP A 119 -18.35 -6.14 13.42
N ASP A 120 -17.39 -5.43 12.81
CA ASP A 120 -17.30 -5.39 11.36
C ASP A 120 -16.71 -6.68 10.77
N ASN A 121 -17.20 -7.05 9.59
CA ASN A 121 -16.86 -8.33 8.97
C ASN A 121 -15.37 -8.49 8.69
N THR A 122 -14.67 -7.41 8.29
CA THR A 122 -13.26 -7.48 7.94
C THR A 122 -12.37 -7.61 9.17
N SER A 123 -12.65 -6.89 10.24
CA SER A 123 -11.95 -7.04 11.52
C SER A 123 -12.18 -8.41 12.14
N LYS A 124 -13.43 -8.91 12.10
CA LYS A 124 -13.75 -10.25 12.60
C LYS A 124 -12.97 -11.33 11.85
N THR A 125 -13.05 -11.34 10.52
CA THR A 125 -12.30 -12.28 9.68
C THR A 125 -10.79 -12.18 9.94
N SER A 126 -10.26 -10.95 10.06
CA SER A 126 -8.84 -10.72 10.33
C SER A 126 -8.42 -11.30 11.67
N PHE A 127 -9.19 -11.06 12.73
CA PHE A 127 -8.89 -11.55 14.06
C PHE A 127 -8.96 -13.09 14.14
N GLU A 128 -9.99 -13.70 13.54
CA GLU A 128 -10.17 -15.16 13.47
C GLU A 128 -9.01 -15.84 12.72
N ASP A 129 -8.42 -15.17 11.74
CA ASP A 129 -7.24 -15.64 10.98
C ASP A 129 -5.90 -15.25 11.64
N GLY A 130 -5.93 -14.70 12.86
CA GLY A 130 -4.74 -14.40 13.66
C GLY A 130 -4.11 -13.03 13.42
N TYR A 131 -4.74 -12.16 12.64
CA TYR A 131 -4.28 -10.78 12.46
C TYR A 131 -4.93 -9.86 13.52
N GLU A 132 -4.16 -9.49 14.52
CA GLU A 132 -4.65 -8.66 15.62
C GLU A 132 -4.64 -7.15 15.32
N SER A 133 -4.00 -6.74 14.21
CA SER A 133 -3.91 -5.33 13.82
C SER A 133 -3.75 -5.17 12.30
N ILE A 134 -4.13 -3.99 11.80
CA ILE A 134 -4.07 -3.65 10.38
C ILE A 134 -2.63 -3.71 9.84
N ASP A 135 -1.64 -3.29 10.63
CA ASP A 135 -0.25 -3.33 10.21
C ASP A 135 0.26 -4.76 9.97
N GLN A 136 -0.25 -5.76 10.70
CA GLN A 136 0.09 -7.17 10.46
C GLN A 136 -0.42 -7.64 9.10
N ILE A 137 -1.63 -7.25 8.72
CA ILE A 137 -2.23 -7.58 7.42
C ILE A 137 -1.43 -6.89 6.30
N SER A 138 -1.10 -5.61 6.50
CA SER A 138 -0.30 -4.85 5.52
C SER A 138 1.06 -5.47 5.29
N ARG A 139 1.77 -5.85 6.35
CA ARG A 139 3.06 -6.56 6.25
C ARG A 139 2.94 -7.90 5.53
N GLU A 140 1.88 -8.65 5.82
CA GLU A 140 1.64 -9.94 5.17
C GLU A 140 1.30 -9.74 3.68
N ARG A 141 0.52 -8.71 3.32
CA ARG A 141 0.30 -8.35 1.92
C ARG A 141 1.62 -8.08 1.20
N LEU A 142 2.52 -7.29 1.80
CA LEU A 142 3.82 -6.99 1.19
C LEU A 142 4.67 -8.26 1.01
N ARG A 143 4.69 -9.18 1.97
CA ARG A 143 5.41 -10.47 1.83
C ARG A 143 4.85 -11.31 0.68
N ARG A 144 3.52 -11.44 0.60
CA ARG A 144 2.87 -12.22 -0.47
C ARG A 144 3.04 -11.57 -1.83
N SER A 145 2.99 -10.24 -1.89
CA SER A 145 3.26 -9.50 -3.12
C SER A 145 4.70 -9.70 -3.57
N ALA A 146 5.68 -9.56 -2.68
CA ALA A 146 7.08 -9.80 -2.98
C ALA A 146 7.30 -11.25 -3.47
N GLN A 147 6.71 -12.24 -2.81
CA GLN A 147 6.79 -13.63 -3.25
C GLN A 147 6.20 -13.84 -4.65
N LYS A 148 5.01 -13.29 -4.91
CA LYS A 148 4.34 -13.39 -6.22
C LYS A 148 5.14 -12.70 -7.34
N LEU A 149 5.82 -11.60 -7.00
CA LEU A 149 6.64 -10.83 -7.93
C LEU A 149 8.09 -11.31 -8.01
N GLU A 150 8.48 -12.28 -7.18
CA GLU A 150 9.87 -12.74 -7.04
C GLU A 150 10.82 -11.59 -6.64
N ASP A 151 10.29 -10.63 -5.86
CA ASP A 151 11.04 -9.50 -5.33
C ASP A 151 11.78 -9.90 -4.05
N ASN A 152 13.09 -9.93 -4.10
CA ASN A 152 13.98 -10.30 -3.00
C ASN A 152 14.50 -9.07 -2.22
N SER A 153 14.04 -7.86 -2.50
CA SER A 153 14.52 -6.63 -1.86
C SER A 153 14.20 -6.59 -0.36
N GLY A 154 13.06 -7.17 0.04
CA GLY A 154 12.61 -7.20 1.42
C GLY A 154 12.14 -5.83 1.94
N PHE A 155 11.73 -5.78 3.21
CA PHE A 155 11.42 -4.54 3.93
C PHE A 155 11.69 -4.69 5.43
N ARG A 156 11.87 -3.57 6.13
CA ARG A 156 12.00 -3.52 7.59
C ARG A 156 10.70 -3.01 8.20
N ALA A 157 10.18 -3.73 9.19
CA ALA A 157 9.08 -3.24 10.02
C ALA A 157 9.64 -2.59 11.28
N LEU A 158 9.24 -1.34 11.53
CA LEU A 158 9.66 -0.56 12.70
C LEU A 158 8.42 -0.13 13.47
N LYS A 159 8.55 -0.03 14.78
CA LYS A 159 7.52 0.57 15.64
C LYS A 159 8.04 1.92 16.15
N VAL A 160 7.23 2.96 15.98
CA VAL A 160 7.51 4.26 16.58
C VAL A 160 7.20 4.14 18.08
N ASP A 161 8.17 4.39 18.90
CA ASP A 161 8.03 4.44 20.35
C ASP A 161 8.11 5.89 20.84
N LYS A 162 7.86 6.11 22.14
CA LYS A 162 7.99 7.44 22.76
C LYS A 162 9.40 7.95 22.58
N THR A 163 9.53 9.19 22.13
CA THR A 163 10.83 9.85 22.10
C THR A 163 11.38 10.01 23.52
N ARG A 164 12.69 9.81 23.68
CA ARG A 164 13.42 10.18 24.92
C ARG A 164 13.92 11.63 24.87
N LEU A 165 13.63 12.36 23.77
CA LEU A 165 13.94 13.78 23.67
C LEU A 165 13.08 14.56 24.65
N ASN A 166 13.69 15.47 25.38
CA ASN A 166 12.99 16.35 26.33
C ASN A 166 12.08 17.30 25.49
N GLU A 167 10.78 17.29 25.76
CA GLU A 167 9.79 18.13 25.03
C GLU A 167 10.09 19.64 25.11
N ASN A 168 10.92 20.06 26.08
CA ASN A 168 11.34 21.45 26.25
C ASN A 168 12.26 21.98 25.13
N ILE A 169 12.83 21.12 24.29
CA ILE A 169 13.69 21.52 23.15
C ILE A 169 12.87 22.24 22.07
N PHE A 170 11.56 22.03 22.04
CA PHE A 170 10.65 22.61 21.02
C PHE A 170 9.78 23.76 21.55
N LYS A 171 9.98 24.17 22.80
CA LYS A 171 9.32 25.32 23.42
C LYS A 171 10.29 26.50 23.38
N THR A 172 10.39 27.18 22.24
CA THR A 172 10.96 28.53 22.12
C THR A 172 9.85 29.52 21.85
#